data_07b2e93f479946c4215cfba4f138066c
#
_entry.id   07b2e93f479946c4215cfba4f138066c
#
_cell.length_a   1.000
_cell.length_b   1.000
_cell.length_c   1.000
_cell.angle_alpha   90.00
_cell.angle_beta   90.00
_cell.angle_gamma   90.00
#
_symmetry.space_group_name_H-M   'P 1'
#
loop_
_entity.id
_entity.type
_entity.pdbx_description
1 polymer ?
#
loop_
_entity_poly.entity_id
_entity_poly.type
_entity_poly.pdbx_seq_one_letter_code
_entity_poly.pdbx_strand_id
1 'polypeptide(L)'
;ARLSGNESGYITTANDFRQVGLLRDPLINDPTNTAFFTSSLADQSVKLSVSGVTGQFRSDESLFQGEKIYQGDSLINSTANGVLIDFLNNNTLRLNEVFGDFQESITVRGAESGATAIISSNGINRSDMKPYSGDILYVENRTKIQRLDDQVEDFKIVLEF
;
A
#
# COMPACT_ATOMS: atom_id res chain seq x y z
N ALA A 1 -2.18 7.19 5.81
CA ALA A 1 -0.98 8.04 5.97
C ALA A 1 -0.54 7.97 7.43
N ARG A 2 0.64 7.43 7.67
CA ARG A 2 1.25 7.40 9.00
C ARG A 2 2.01 8.71 9.17
N LEU A 3 1.52 9.59 10.01
CA LEU A 3 2.29 10.73 10.46
C LEU A 3 3.32 10.20 11.47
N SER A 4 4.55 10.02 11.07
CA SER A 4 5.68 9.76 11.95
C SER A 4 6.21 11.11 12.43
N GLY A 5 5.69 11.61 13.49
CA GLY A 5 6.18 12.77 14.22
C GLY A 5 6.17 12.46 15.71
N ASN A 6 7.01 13.15 16.45
CA ASN A 6 7.10 13.09 17.90
C ASN A 6 5.85 13.67 18.59
N GLU A 7 4.70 13.48 17.97
CA GLU A 7 3.43 13.97 18.49
C GLU A 7 2.84 12.93 19.42
N SER A 8 2.73 13.28 20.68
CA SER A 8 2.08 12.50 21.73
C SER A 8 0.56 12.43 21.57
N GLY A 9 0.07 12.37 20.34
CA GLY A 9 -1.33 12.23 20.01
C GLY A 9 -1.53 10.96 19.19
N TYR A 10 -2.18 9.95 19.75
CA TYR A 10 -2.75 8.88 18.95
C TYR A 10 -3.84 9.50 18.07
N ILE A 11 -3.57 9.56 16.78
CA ILE A 11 -4.67 9.75 15.83
C ILE A 11 -5.40 8.41 15.84
N THR A 12 -6.47 8.36 16.60
CA THR A 12 -7.30 7.16 16.64
C THR A 12 -7.86 6.90 15.24
N THR A 13 -7.93 5.64 14.87
CA THR A 13 -8.44 5.14 13.58
C THR A 13 -9.87 5.59 13.26
N ALA A 14 -10.57 6.20 14.21
CA ALA A 14 -11.85 6.87 13.99
C ALA A 14 -11.76 8.13 13.10
N ASN A 15 -10.56 8.66 12.88
CA ASN A 15 -10.37 9.82 12.01
C ASN A 15 -9.94 9.35 10.62
N ASP A 16 -10.89 9.29 9.70
CA ASP A 16 -10.61 9.13 8.29
C ASP A 16 -9.91 10.38 7.77
N PHE A 17 -8.60 10.29 7.57
CA PHE A 17 -7.89 11.31 6.82
C PHE A 17 -7.93 10.97 5.34
N ARG A 18 -8.42 11.89 4.55
CA ARG A 18 -8.23 11.86 3.11
C ARG A 18 -7.09 12.79 2.77
N GLN A 19 -6.01 12.21 2.26
CA GLN A 19 -4.94 13.00 1.67
C GLN A 19 -5.21 13.12 0.16
N VAL A 20 -5.31 14.36 -0.31
CA VAL A 20 -5.42 14.67 -1.73
C VAL A 20 -4.09 15.28 -2.15
N GLY A 21 -3.47 14.72 -3.16
CA GLY A 21 -2.20 15.21 -3.70
C GLY A 21 -2.29 15.39 -5.20
N LEU A 22 -1.60 16.41 -5.71
CA LEU A 22 -1.31 16.55 -7.13
C LEU A 22 0.16 16.21 -7.35
N LEU A 23 0.38 15.23 -8.19
CA LEU A 23 1.70 14.77 -8.59
C LEU A 23 1.87 15.03 -10.08
N ARG A 24 3.01 15.66 -10.46
CA ARG A 24 3.35 15.94 -11.85
C ARG A 24 4.47 15.03 -12.30
N ASP A 25 4.34 14.49 -13.50
CA ASP A 25 5.36 13.73 -14.21
C ASP A 25 6.00 12.60 -13.41
N PRO A 26 5.20 11.73 -12.72
CA PRO A 26 5.77 10.54 -12.09
C PRO A 26 6.31 9.58 -13.15
N LEU A 27 7.35 8.83 -12.81
CA LEU A 27 7.93 7.84 -13.71
C LEU A 27 7.20 6.50 -13.59
N ILE A 28 7.20 5.74 -14.69
CA ILE A 28 6.82 4.33 -14.66
C ILE A 28 7.80 3.56 -13.77
N ASN A 29 7.30 2.60 -13.00
CA ASN A 29 8.16 1.76 -12.15
C ASN A 29 8.75 0.58 -12.93
N ASP A 30 9.55 0.89 -13.91
CA ASP A 30 10.28 -0.06 -14.74
C ASP A 30 11.77 0.31 -14.70
N PRO A 31 12.67 -0.61 -14.31
CA PRO A 31 14.10 -0.34 -14.22
C PRO A 31 14.73 0.00 -15.58
N THR A 32 14.08 -0.36 -16.67
CA THR A 32 14.57 -0.14 -18.06
C THR A 32 13.89 1.03 -18.75
N ASN A 33 12.83 1.60 -18.15
CA ASN A 33 12.01 2.64 -18.76
C ASN A 33 12.00 3.91 -17.90
N THR A 34 12.35 5.04 -18.48
CA THR A 34 12.34 6.35 -17.81
C THR A 34 11.19 7.24 -18.29
N ALA A 35 10.18 6.66 -18.95
CA ALA A 35 9.03 7.40 -19.40
C ALA A 35 8.13 7.86 -18.24
N PHE A 36 7.36 8.91 -18.48
CA PHE A 36 6.35 9.36 -17.54
C PHE A 36 5.15 8.44 -17.53
N PHE A 37 4.59 8.25 -16.34
CA PHE A 37 3.33 7.54 -16.18
C PHE A 37 2.17 8.46 -16.54
N THR A 38 1.36 8.05 -17.51
CA THR A 38 0.31 8.90 -18.10
C THR A 38 -1.11 8.39 -17.90
N SER A 39 -1.29 7.21 -17.28
CA SER A 39 -2.63 6.67 -17.02
C SER A 39 -3.33 7.45 -15.90
N SER A 40 -4.64 7.58 -16.00
CA SER A 40 -5.49 8.16 -14.94
C SER A 40 -5.71 7.24 -13.74
N LEU A 41 -5.39 5.95 -13.88
CA LEU A 41 -5.51 4.94 -12.82
C LEU A 41 -4.16 4.29 -12.63
N ALA A 42 -3.72 4.21 -11.37
CA ALA A 42 -2.47 3.58 -10.98
C ALA A 42 -2.69 2.64 -9.80
N ASP A 43 -2.17 1.42 -9.90
CA ASP A 43 -2.05 0.50 -8.76
C ASP A 43 -0.67 0.69 -8.11
N GLN A 44 -0.67 1.24 -6.90
CA GLN A 44 0.57 1.46 -6.14
C GLN A 44 0.95 0.29 -5.25
N SER A 45 0.14 -0.77 -5.23
CA SER A 45 0.48 -1.98 -4.48
C SER A 45 1.53 -2.82 -5.22
N VAL A 46 2.39 -3.47 -4.46
CA VAL A 46 3.28 -4.52 -4.97
C VAL A 46 2.60 -5.87 -4.74
N LYS A 47 2.55 -6.70 -5.78
CA LYS A 47 1.97 -8.04 -5.70
C LYS A 47 3.09 -9.07 -5.81
N LEU A 48 3.14 -9.96 -4.83
CA LEU A 48 4.09 -11.08 -4.80
C LEU A 48 3.32 -12.38 -5.01
N SER A 49 3.51 -13.01 -6.17
CA SER A 49 3.02 -14.37 -6.40
C SER A 49 3.91 -15.33 -5.63
N VAL A 50 3.32 -16.16 -4.78
CA VAL A 50 4.05 -17.03 -3.86
C VAL A 50 3.61 -18.49 -3.98
N SER A 51 4.50 -19.39 -3.58
CA SER A 51 4.27 -20.83 -3.52
C SER A 51 4.79 -21.39 -2.19
N GLY A 52 4.45 -22.63 -1.88
CA GLY A 52 4.93 -23.29 -0.67
C GLY A 52 4.51 -22.56 0.62
N VAL A 53 3.29 -22.06 0.66
CA VAL A 53 2.76 -21.34 1.82
C VAL A 53 2.66 -22.27 3.02
N THR A 54 3.24 -21.86 4.14
CA THR A 54 3.16 -22.54 5.43
C THR A 54 2.64 -21.56 6.48
N GLY A 55 1.61 -21.94 7.21
CA GLY A 55 0.91 -21.05 8.13
C GLY A 55 -0.11 -20.18 7.41
N GLN A 56 -0.62 -19.19 8.10
CA GLN A 56 -1.64 -18.28 7.57
C GLN A 56 -1.17 -16.83 7.77
N PHE A 57 -0.97 -16.13 6.67
CA PHE A 57 -0.68 -14.71 6.69
C PHE A 57 -1.86 -13.91 7.21
N ARG A 58 -1.59 -12.88 8.01
CA ARG A 58 -2.62 -12.02 8.57
C ARG A 58 -2.81 -10.77 7.70
N SER A 59 -3.85 -10.82 6.87
CA SER A 59 -4.44 -9.63 6.27
C SER A 59 -5.58 -9.23 7.19
N ASP A 60 -5.40 -8.23 8.05
CA ASP A 60 -6.46 -7.80 8.94
C ASP A 60 -7.24 -6.66 8.30
N GLU A 61 -8.36 -7.01 7.67
CA GLU A 61 -9.27 -6.04 7.07
C GLU A 61 -9.91 -5.09 8.11
N SER A 62 -9.97 -5.52 9.38
CA SER A 62 -10.66 -4.75 10.43
C SER A 62 -9.85 -3.57 10.94
N LEU A 63 -8.53 -3.63 10.83
CA LEU A 63 -7.61 -2.60 11.32
C LEU A 63 -6.95 -1.78 10.20
N PHE A 64 -7.28 -2.04 8.93
CA PHE A 64 -6.64 -1.42 7.76
C PHE A 64 -5.11 -1.60 7.68
N GLN A 65 -4.54 -2.45 8.50
CA GLN A 65 -3.13 -2.77 8.54
C GLN A 65 -2.96 -4.26 8.81
N GLY A 66 -2.65 -5.01 7.78
CA GLY A 66 -2.18 -6.37 7.93
C GLY A 66 -0.76 -6.41 8.53
N GLU A 67 -0.26 -7.59 8.79
CA GLU A 67 1.09 -7.77 9.30
C GLU A 67 2.16 -7.30 8.32
N LYS A 68 3.36 -7.04 8.83
CA LYS A 68 4.52 -6.81 7.96
C LYS A 68 5.03 -8.12 7.37
N ILE A 69 5.19 -8.11 6.05
CA ILE A 69 5.86 -9.18 5.32
C ILE A 69 7.30 -8.73 5.05
N TYR A 70 8.25 -9.60 5.34
CA TYR A 70 9.66 -9.28 5.16
C TYR A 70 10.45 -10.43 4.53
N GLN A 71 11.58 -10.08 3.94
CA GLN A 71 12.55 -10.98 3.36
C GLN A 71 13.90 -10.75 4.06
N GLY A 72 14.50 -11.80 4.58
CA GLY A 72 15.71 -11.76 5.38
C GLY A 72 15.59 -12.55 6.68
N ASP A 73 16.59 -12.43 7.55
CA ASP A 73 16.66 -13.19 8.80
C ASP A 73 15.71 -12.68 9.87
N SER A 74 15.44 -11.39 9.88
CA SER A 74 14.49 -10.74 10.79
C SER A 74 13.91 -9.49 10.16
N LEU A 75 12.80 -8.99 10.73
CA LEU A 75 12.17 -7.76 10.24
C LEU A 75 13.12 -6.55 10.32
N ILE A 76 13.95 -6.47 11.36
CA ILE A 76 14.91 -5.36 11.56
C ILE A 76 16.04 -5.41 10.53
N ASN A 77 16.51 -6.61 10.19
CA ASN A 77 17.58 -6.84 9.23
C ASN A 77 17.04 -7.33 7.87
N SER A 78 15.82 -6.92 7.54
CA SER A 78 15.20 -7.30 6.28
C SER A 78 15.85 -6.59 5.10
N THR A 79 16.04 -7.31 4.01
CA THR A 79 16.46 -6.75 2.71
C THR A 79 15.30 -6.05 2.01
N ALA A 80 14.08 -6.51 2.26
CA ALA A 80 12.84 -5.90 1.81
C ALA A 80 11.72 -6.17 2.81
N ASN A 81 10.81 -5.24 2.96
CA ASN A 81 9.60 -5.42 3.76
C ASN A 81 8.45 -4.57 3.21
N GLY A 82 7.24 -4.93 3.60
CA GLY A 82 6.01 -4.20 3.24
C GLY A 82 4.87 -4.58 4.16
N VAL A 83 3.78 -3.83 4.12
CA VAL A 83 2.56 -4.10 4.90
C VAL A 83 1.59 -4.91 4.03
N LEU A 84 1.13 -6.04 4.54
CA LEU A 84 0.16 -6.89 3.86
C LEU A 84 -1.22 -6.20 3.86
N ILE A 85 -1.75 -5.95 2.66
CA ILE A 85 -3.12 -5.47 2.50
C ILE A 85 -4.07 -6.65 2.40
N ASP A 86 -3.68 -7.62 1.57
CA ASP A 86 -4.56 -8.73 1.23
C ASP A 86 -3.75 -9.97 0.81
N PHE A 87 -4.32 -11.14 1.05
CA PHE A 87 -3.76 -12.42 0.62
C PHE A 87 -4.75 -13.12 -0.31
N LEU A 88 -4.60 -12.85 -1.60
CA LEU A 88 -5.51 -13.27 -2.64
C LEU A 88 -5.28 -14.74 -3.04
N ASN A 89 -6.35 -15.51 -3.12
CA ASN A 89 -6.34 -16.89 -3.63
C ASN A 89 -5.27 -17.80 -3.01
N ASN A 90 -4.81 -17.51 -1.80
CA ASN A 90 -3.75 -18.22 -1.09
C ASN A 90 -2.40 -18.32 -1.85
N ASN A 91 -2.17 -17.45 -2.81
CA ASN A 91 -0.95 -17.46 -3.61
C ASN A 91 -0.43 -16.07 -4.00
N THR A 92 -1.10 -15.00 -3.62
CA THR A 92 -0.67 -13.64 -3.97
C THR A 92 -0.75 -12.73 -2.75
N LEU A 93 0.40 -12.26 -2.28
CA LEU A 93 0.52 -11.24 -1.25
C LEU A 93 0.47 -9.86 -1.92
N ARG A 94 -0.49 -9.05 -1.52
CA ARG A 94 -0.61 -7.66 -1.96
C ARG A 94 -0.11 -6.74 -0.87
N LEU A 95 0.92 -5.97 -1.17
CA LEU A 95 1.65 -5.17 -0.20
C LEU A 95 1.58 -3.67 -0.49
N ASN A 96 1.53 -2.88 0.56
CA ASN A 96 1.76 -1.44 0.57
C ASN A 96 3.01 -1.10 1.37
N GLU A 97 3.42 0.17 1.32
CA GLU A 97 4.55 0.69 2.09
C GLU A 97 5.81 -0.19 1.93
N VAL A 98 6.09 -0.59 0.71
CA VAL A 98 7.23 -1.46 0.43
C VAL A 98 8.54 -0.68 0.50
N PHE A 99 9.48 -1.21 1.27
CA PHE A 99 10.86 -0.73 1.39
C PHE A 99 11.81 -1.83 0.96
N GLY A 100 12.86 -1.44 0.23
CA GLY A 100 13.80 -2.38 -0.35
C GLY A 100 13.24 -3.09 -1.57
N ASP A 101 14.00 -4.03 -2.10
CA ASP A 101 13.65 -4.81 -3.28
C ASP A 101 13.51 -6.28 -2.92
N PHE A 102 12.30 -6.80 -3.02
CA PHE A 102 12.05 -8.24 -2.90
C PHE A 102 12.75 -9.01 -4.01
N GLN A 103 13.28 -10.18 -3.66
CA GLN A 103 13.96 -11.08 -4.59
C GLN A 103 13.14 -12.33 -4.83
N GLU A 104 13.10 -12.77 -6.07
CA GLU A 104 12.43 -14.01 -6.48
C GLU A 104 13.13 -15.24 -5.91
N SER A 105 12.39 -16.33 -5.79
CA SER A 105 12.89 -17.62 -5.28
C SER A 105 13.43 -17.57 -3.85
N ILE A 106 13.18 -16.50 -3.11
CA ILE A 106 13.57 -16.34 -1.71
C ILE A 106 12.32 -16.33 -0.83
N THR A 107 12.48 -16.85 0.39
CA THR A 107 11.41 -16.95 1.38
C THR A 107 11.03 -15.56 1.92
N VAL A 108 9.74 -15.29 1.99
CA VAL A 108 9.14 -14.19 2.75
C VAL A 108 8.47 -14.72 4.01
N ARG A 109 8.38 -13.88 5.02
CA ARG A 109 7.83 -14.22 6.34
C ARG A 109 6.86 -13.17 6.82
N GLY A 110 5.79 -13.62 7.47
CA GLY A 110 4.89 -12.76 8.23
C GLY A 110 5.49 -12.46 9.61
N ALA A 111 5.55 -11.19 9.98
CA ALA A 111 6.19 -10.75 11.22
C ALA A 111 5.42 -11.15 12.48
N GLU A 112 4.10 -11.28 12.38
CA GLU A 112 3.22 -11.62 13.50
C GLU A 112 2.74 -13.07 13.45
N SER A 113 2.37 -13.55 12.26
CA SER A 113 1.87 -14.90 12.07
C SER A 113 2.97 -15.96 12.07
N GLY A 114 4.19 -15.57 11.72
CA GLY A 114 5.27 -16.50 11.43
C GLY A 114 5.06 -17.32 10.16
N ALA A 115 4.01 -17.02 9.39
CA ALA A 115 3.77 -17.69 8.11
C ALA A 115 4.94 -17.47 7.15
N THR A 116 5.17 -18.44 6.28
CA THR A 116 6.26 -18.37 5.28
C THR A 116 5.75 -18.75 3.91
N ALA A 117 6.37 -18.20 2.89
CA ALA A 117 6.14 -18.56 1.49
C ALA A 117 7.38 -18.23 0.66
N ILE A 118 7.48 -18.81 -0.52
CA ILE A 118 8.58 -18.53 -1.45
C ILE A 118 8.02 -17.70 -2.61
N ILE A 119 8.67 -16.58 -2.93
CA ILE A 119 8.30 -15.79 -4.10
C ILE A 119 8.58 -16.61 -5.35
N SER A 120 7.59 -16.74 -6.21
CA SER A 120 7.72 -17.50 -7.45
C SER A 120 8.68 -16.78 -8.43
N SER A 121 9.24 -17.53 -9.37
CA SER A 121 9.98 -16.94 -10.48
C SER A 121 9.04 -16.05 -11.31
N ASN A 122 9.47 -14.85 -11.67
CA ASN A 122 8.64 -13.79 -12.29
C ASN A 122 7.38 -13.44 -11.46
N GLY A 123 7.46 -13.67 -10.14
CA GLY A 123 6.34 -13.47 -9.24
C GLY A 123 6.20 -12.06 -8.67
N ILE A 124 7.10 -11.14 -8.98
CA ILE A 124 7.08 -9.77 -8.47
C ILE A 124 6.43 -8.84 -9.48
N ASN A 125 5.22 -8.39 -9.18
CA ASN A 125 4.54 -7.32 -9.92
C ASN A 125 4.68 -6.01 -9.14
N ARG A 126 5.47 -5.08 -9.68
CA ARG A 126 5.78 -3.80 -9.06
C ARG A 126 4.59 -2.84 -9.16
N SER A 127 4.58 -1.82 -8.31
CA SER A 127 3.65 -0.69 -8.44
C SER A 127 3.81 -0.02 -9.81
N ASP A 128 2.72 0.54 -10.33
CA ASP A 128 2.72 1.17 -11.66
C ASP A 128 3.64 2.39 -11.74
N MET A 129 3.65 3.22 -10.69
CA MET A 129 4.52 4.39 -10.61
C MET A 129 5.72 4.13 -9.73
N LYS A 130 6.87 4.64 -10.14
CA LYS A 130 8.11 4.58 -9.36
C LYS A 130 7.95 5.40 -8.07
N PRO A 131 8.13 4.78 -6.90
CA PRO A 131 8.11 5.50 -5.63
C PRO A 131 9.08 6.69 -5.62
N TYR A 132 8.64 7.79 -5.02
CA TYR A 132 9.42 9.03 -4.87
C TYR A 132 9.84 9.70 -6.18
N SER A 133 9.16 9.41 -7.30
CA SER A 133 9.34 10.10 -8.57
C SER A 133 8.26 11.16 -8.78
N GLY A 134 8.55 12.13 -9.65
CA GLY A 134 7.67 13.24 -9.97
C GLY A 134 7.73 14.38 -8.95
N ASP A 135 7.07 15.48 -9.29
CA ASP A 135 7.01 16.70 -8.49
C ASP A 135 5.68 16.81 -7.75
N ILE A 136 5.72 16.93 -6.44
CA ILE A 136 4.51 17.18 -5.64
C ILE A 136 4.16 18.66 -5.78
N LEU A 137 3.05 18.94 -6.47
CA LEU A 137 2.56 20.29 -6.67
C LEU A 137 1.67 20.79 -5.52
N TYR A 138 0.93 19.88 -4.91
CA TYR A 138 -0.03 20.20 -3.87
C TYR A 138 -0.30 18.97 -2.99
N VAL A 139 -0.45 19.20 -1.70
CA VAL A 139 -0.89 18.18 -0.72
C VAL A 139 -1.87 18.82 0.23
N GLU A 140 -3.03 18.22 0.38
CA GLU A 140 -4.04 18.62 1.35
C GLU A 140 -4.48 17.45 2.20
N ASN A 141 -4.49 17.63 3.51
CA ASN A 141 -5.07 16.68 4.44
C ASN A 141 -6.48 17.14 4.79
N ARG A 142 -7.47 16.36 4.39
CA ARG A 142 -8.88 16.63 4.69
C ARG A 142 -9.34 15.80 5.87
N THR A 143 -9.95 16.45 6.82
CA THR A 143 -10.64 15.78 7.92
C THR A 143 -11.93 15.14 7.42
N LYS A 144 -12.41 14.13 8.14
CA LYS A 144 -13.70 13.50 7.90
C LYS A 144 -14.81 14.54 8.01
N ILE A 145 -15.70 14.56 7.04
CA ILE A 145 -16.95 15.32 7.14
C ILE A 145 -17.82 14.58 8.17
N GLN A 146 -18.05 15.20 9.32
CA GLN A 146 -18.98 14.69 10.32
C GLN A 146 -20.35 15.28 10.03
N ARG A 147 -21.34 14.40 9.91
CA ARG A 147 -22.75 14.81 9.88
C ARG A 147 -23.22 15.07 11.30
N LEU A 148 -23.86 16.19 11.52
CA LEU A 148 -24.59 16.44 12.73
C LEU A 148 -25.99 15.81 12.61
N ASP A 149 -26.58 15.38 13.72
CA ASP A 149 -27.88 14.67 13.73
C ASP A 149 -29.03 15.53 13.18
N ASP A 150 -28.89 16.87 13.17
CA ASP A 150 -29.84 17.85 12.67
C ASP A 150 -29.46 18.43 11.29
N GLN A 151 -28.42 17.90 10.66
CA GLN A 151 -27.98 18.37 9.34
C GLN A 151 -28.87 17.80 8.23
N VAL A 152 -29.46 18.68 7.43
CA VAL A 152 -30.19 18.35 6.20
C VAL A 152 -29.30 18.58 4.99
N GLU A 153 -29.21 17.61 4.11
CA GLU A 153 -28.45 17.73 2.86
C GLU A 153 -29.37 17.65 1.66
N ASP A 154 -29.27 18.62 0.78
CA ASP A 154 -29.97 18.63 -0.51
C ASP A 154 -29.00 18.30 -1.64
N PHE A 155 -29.29 17.25 -2.42
CA PHE A 155 -28.54 16.91 -3.62
C PHE A 155 -29.26 17.42 -4.87
N LYS A 156 -28.64 18.34 -5.58
CA LYS A 156 -29.14 18.80 -6.87
C LYS A 156 -28.30 18.20 -7.99
N ILE A 157 -28.90 17.32 -8.80
CA ILE A 157 -28.27 16.72 -9.96
C ILE A 157 -28.83 17.40 -11.20
N VAL A 158 -27.97 18.01 -11.98
CA VAL A 158 -28.32 18.57 -13.31
C VAL A 158 -27.75 17.61 -14.35
N LEU A 159 -28.63 17.03 -15.16
CA LEU A 159 -28.25 16.17 -16.29
C LEU A 159 -28.48 16.96 -17.58
N GLU A 160 -27.43 17.10 -18.39
CA GLU A 160 -27.52 17.59 -19.76
C GLU A 160 -27.50 16.37 -20.71
N PHE A 161 -28.44 16.32 -21.67
CA PHE A 161 -28.57 15.26 -22.66
C PHE A 161 -28.20 15.75 -24.04
#